data_4368ee039409d85e78ca2e748fb16b49
#
_entry.id   4368ee039409d85e78ca2e748fb16b49
#
_cell.length_a   1.000
_cell.length_b   1.000
_cell.length_c   1.000
_cell.angle_alpha   90.00
_cell.angle_beta   90.00
_cell.angle_gamma   90.00
#
_symmetry.space_group_name_H-M   'P 1'
#
loop_
_entity.id
_entity.type
_entity.pdbx_description
1 polymer ?
#
loop_
_entity_poly.entity_id
_entity_poly.type
_entity_poly.pdbx_seq_one_letter_code
_entity_poly.pdbx_strand_id
1 'polypeptide(L)'
;MTTTTRPSPDVSVLAEHISDHLSVFVVAENTDSRRPANGGLRLLNYPNDEACIADGQRLAGLMTHKHDLYGTGFAGGKIVARAAEPEAVKDELISITAELLESLDGAMITGCDLNTSLEDMERLTKLTPHVLAAVGSPVDASAATAHGTLGAVEAVLESTLAEAKPGRALVHGCGAVGGTVARALVQHGWTVFTVDLSPERAGFPGATPLPQDCPWWELKLDLLLPCSISGLITAEIASALRVKSVVPAANAPFQNSQLADDLRRSGTRVLPDPLVNAGAVIADSIERFSPDAWKGAGAEDVYAFVRSEVRQRATDFLNQRDQGLSVGAALVEVTAERETDPIGLSFGDVA
;
A
#
# COMPACT_ATOMS: atom_id res chain seq x y z
N MET A 1 -28.42 -12.71 4.09
CA MET A 1 -27.17 -13.45 3.92
C MET A 1 -26.11 -12.68 4.68
N THR A 2 -25.67 -13.21 5.79
CA THR A 2 -24.70 -12.60 6.71
C THR A 2 -23.35 -12.55 6.03
N THR A 3 -22.86 -11.35 5.76
CA THR A 3 -21.46 -11.08 5.40
C THR A 3 -20.60 -11.56 6.57
N THR A 4 -19.94 -12.69 6.42
CA THR A 4 -18.83 -13.09 7.29
C THR A 4 -17.65 -12.18 6.97
N THR A 5 -17.67 -10.96 7.51
CA THR A 5 -16.44 -10.21 7.70
C THR A 5 -15.61 -11.01 8.70
N ARG A 6 -14.35 -11.36 8.35
CA ARG A 6 -13.38 -11.77 9.36
C ARG A 6 -13.49 -10.78 10.52
N PRO A 7 -13.53 -11.20 11.79
CA PRO A 7 -13.50 -10.27 12.90
C PRO A 7 -12.26 -9.38 12.71
N SER A 8 -12.41 -8.09 13.01
CA SER A 8 -11.25 -7.18 13.02
C SER A 8 -10.13 -7.83 13.83
N PRO A 9 -8.90 -7.90 13.32
CA PRO A 9 -7.79 -8.46 14.08
C PRO A 9 -7.72 -7.76 15.44
N ASP A 10 -7.41 -8.53 16.47
CA ASP A 10 -7.23 -8.01 17.84
C ASP A 10 -5.90 -7.24 17.86
N VAL A 11 -5.97 -5.96 17.53
CA VAL A 11 -4.83 -5.06 17.41
C VAL A 11 -4.66 -4.29 18.71
N SER A 12 -3.51 -4.42 19.36
CA SER A 12 -3.21 -3.81 20.65
C SER A 12 -1.88 -3.06 20.63
N VAL A 13 -1.65 -2.22 21.64
CA VAL A 13 -0.34 -1.63 21.91
C VAL A 13 0.53 -2.72 22.56
N LEU A 14 1.65 -3.05 21.93
CA LEU A 14 2.61 -4.06 22.41
C LEU A 14 3.70 -3.43 23.29
N ALA A 15 4.13 -2.21 22.97
CA ALA A 15 5.13 -1.45 23.67
C ALA A 15 4.92 0.04 23.47
N GLU A 16 5.33 0.85 24.44
CA GLU A 16 5.16 2.31 24.38
C GLU A 16 6.27 3.07 25.11
N HIS A 17 6.51 4.29 24.66
CA HIS A 17 7.26 5.32 25.37
C HIS A 17 6.44 6.60 25.38
N ILE A 18 6.32 7.25 26.54
CA ILE A 18 5.56 8.48 26.71
C ILE A 18 6.41 9.51 27.47
N SER A 19 6.61 10.68 26.84
CA SER A 19 7.23 11.84 27.46
C SER A 19 6.45 13.12 27.10
N ASP A 20 6.87 14.25 27.69
CA ASP A 20 6.19 15.55 27.45
C ASP A 20 6.24 16.00 25.98
N HIS A 21 7.26 15.60 25.22
CA HIS A 21 7.51 16.08 23.86
C HIS A 21 7.49 15.00 22.80
N LEU A 22 7.62 13.72 23.17
CA LEU A 22 7.60 12.58 22.27
C LEU A 22 6.86 11.40 22.90
N SER A 23 5.84 10.88 22.20
CA SER A 23 5.22 9.59 22.52
C SER A 23 5.41 8.64 21.34
N VAL A 24 5.75 7.38 21.62
CA VAL A 24 5.95 6.32 20.61
C VAL A 24 5.15 5.09 21.02
N PHE A 25 4.35 4.55 20.10
CA PHE A 25 3.53 3.36 20.33
C PHE A 25 3.80 2.32 19.25
N VAL A 26 4.14 1.11 19.65
CA VAL A 26 4.20 -0.07 18.78
C VAL A 26 2.85 -0.77 18.87
N VAL A 27 2.13 -0.79 17.76
CA VAL A 27 0.76 -1.29 17.67
C VAL A 27 0.72 -2.43 16.67
N ALA A 28 0.25 -3.60 17.07
CA ALA A 28 0.20 -4.74 16.18
C ALA A 28 -0.93 -5.72 16.52
N GLU A 29 -1.23 -6.60 15.57
CA GLU A 29 -1.98 -7.81 15.80
C GLU A 29 -1.24 -8.70 16.79
N ASN A 30 -1.95 -9.58 17.52
CA ASN A 30 -1.32 -10.54 18.40
C ASN A 30 -0.35 -11.44 17.61
N THR A 31 0.95 -11.36 17.93
CA THR A 31 2.04 -11.90 17.14
C THR A 31 3.23 -12.34 18.02
N ASP A 32 4.15 -13.07 17.41
CA ASP A 32 5.44 -13.46 18.01
C ASP A 32 6.56 -13.41 16.95
N SER A 33 7.81 -13.75 17.32
CA SER A 33 8.95 -13.73 16.40
C SER A 33 8.89 -14.74 15.24
N ARG A 34 7.97 -15.72 15.29
CA ARG A 34 7.77 -16.70 14.20
C ARG A 34 6.88 -16.11 13.10
N ARG A 35 5.93 -15.26 13.46
CA ARG A 35 5.13 -14.45 12.56
C ARG A 35 5.18 -13.00 13.04
N PRO A 36 6.29 -12.29 12.84
CA PRO A 36 6.45 -10.93 13.33
C PRO A 36 5.44 -9.99 12.67
N ALA A 37 5.04 -8.96 13.40
CA ALA A 37 4.28 -7.86 12.79
C ALA A 37 5.22 -7.02 11.91
N ASN A 38 4.70 -6.53 10.78
CA ASN A 38 5.40 -5.61 9.89
C ASN A 38 4.55 -4.36 9.60
N GLY A 39 5.20 -3.21 9.64
CA GLY A 39 4.61 -1.92 9.29
C GLY A 39 5.55 -0.76 9.60
N GLY A 40 5.37 0.36 8.88
CA GLY A 40 6.30 1.49 8.93
C GLY A 40 6.20 2.33 10.21
N LEU A 41 7.27 3.08 10.49
CA LEU A 41 7.37 4.09 11.54
C LEU A 41 6.83 5.44 11.02
N ARG A 42 5.73 5.91 11.61
CA ARG A 42 5.06 7.17 11.28
C ARG A 42 5.25 8.19 12.38
N LEU A 43 5.68 9.39 12.04
CA LEU A 43 5.84 10.51 12.96
C LEU A 43 4.93 11.68 12.54
N LEU A 44 3.95 12.05 13.37
CA LEU A 44 3.05 13.16 13.09
C LEU A 44 2.77 13.99 14.35
N ASN A 45 2.27 15.22 14.14
CA ASN A 45 1.72 16.04 15.20
C ASN A 45 0.24 15.67 15.46
N TYR A 46 0.03 14.54 16.14
CA TYR A 46 -1.32 14.13 16.57
C TYR A 46 -1.82 15.04 17.70
N PRO A 47 -3.14 15.27 17.82
CA PRO A 47 -3.70 16.13 18.88
C PRO A 47 -3.47 15.59 20.30
N ASN A 48 -3.41 14.27 20.47
CA ASN A 48 -3.16 13.56 21.72
C ASN A 48 -2.71 12.12 21.45
N ASP A 49 -2.36 11.37 22.49
CA ASP A 49 -1.88 9.99 22.39
C ASP A 49 -3.01 9.05 21.97
N GLU A 50 -4.25 9.28 22.40
CA GLU A 50 -5.40 8.47 21.99
C GLU A 50 -5.61 8.52 20.47
N ALA A 51 -5.49 9.71 19.86
CA ALA A 51 -5.58 9.86 18.40
C ALA A 51 -4.40 9.18 17.67
N CYS A 52 -3.20 9.23 18.25
CA CYS A 52 -2.01 8.55 17.76
C CYS A 52 -2.22 7.01 17.76
N ILE A 53 -2.63 6.46 18.89
CA ILE A 53 -2.91 5.03 19.06
C ILE A 53 -4.04 4.58 18.10
N ALA A 54 -5.13 5.34 18.01
CA ALA A 54 -6.26 5.01 17.13
C ALA A 54 -5.84 4.95 15.65
N ASP A 55 -4.97 5.87 15.19
CA ASP A 55 -4.41 5.79 13.83
C ASP A 55 -3.48 4.58 13.67
N GLY A 56 -2.65 4.28 14.67
CA GLY A 56 -1.82 3.07 14.73
C GLY A 56 -2.63 1.79 14.58
N GLN A 57 -3.71 1.64 15.36
CA GLN A 57 -4.59 0.47 15.31
C GLN A 57 -5.28 0.33 13.94
N ARG A 58 -5.80 1.42 13.41
CA ARG A 58 -6.38 1.45 12.07
C ARG A 58 -5.38 1.02 11.00
N LEU A 59 -4.16 1.54 11.06
CA LEU A 59 -3.10 1.22 10.08
C LEU A 59 -2.60 -0.21 10.21
N ALA A 60 -2.38 -0.71 11.43
CA ALA A 60 -2.00 -2.09 11.66
C ALA A 60 -3.05 -3.07 11.10
N GLY A 61 -4.34 -2.79 11.29
CA GLY A 61 -5.42 -3.57 10.67
C GLY A 61 -5.39 -3.56 9.14
N LEU A 62 -5.06 -2.42 8.51
CA LEU A 62 -4.87 -2.36 7.05
C LEU A 62 -3.64 -3.17 6.59
N MET A 63 -2.56 -3.18 7.39
CA MET A 63 -1.38 -4.01 7.11
C MET A 63 -1.72 -5.49 7.21
N THR A 64 -2.49 -5.94 8.23
CA THR A 64 -2.97 -7.32 8.34
C THR A 64 -3.66 -7.77 7.05
N HIS A 65 -4.57 -6.97 6.52
CA HIS A 65 -5.27 -7.32 5.28
C HIS A 65 -4.33 -7.51 4.10
N LYS A 66 -3.28 -6.69 3.96
CA LYS A 66 -2.29 -6.84 2.88
C LYS A 66 -1.43 -8.07 3.08
N HIS A 67 -0.96 -8.30 4.30
CA HIS A 67 -0.13 -9.45 4.64
C HIS A 67 -0.87 -10.76 4.42
N ASP A 68 -2.11 -10.86 4.88
CA ASP A 68 -2.96 -12.03 4.68
C ASP A 68 -3.24 -12.28 3.19
N LEU A 69 -3.60 -11.22 2.46
CA LEU A 69 -3.96 -11.32 1.04
C LEU A 69 -2.83 -11.88 0.17
N TYR A 70 -1.58 -11.55 0.50
CA TYR A 70 -0.42 -11.99 -0.25
C TYR A 70 0.36 -13.12 0.42
N GLY A 71 -0.03 -13.55 1.62
CA GLY A 71 0.73 -14.58 2.34
C GLY A 71 2.17 -14.17 2.59
N THR A 72 2.40 -12.95 3.08
CA THR A 72 3.76 -12.40 3.21
C THR A 72 4.57 -13.00 4.37
N GLY A 73 3.95 -13.80 5.24
CA GLY A 73 4.58 -14.35 6.44
C GLY A 73 4.59 -13.40 7.64
N PHE A 74 4.00 -12.21 7.51
CA PHE A 74 3.89 -11.23 8.58
C PHE A 74 2.48 -11.12 9.14
N ALA A 75 2.38 -10.64 10.39
CA ALA A 75 1.18 -10.04 10.94
C ALA A 75 1.17 -8.53 10.65
N GLY A 76 0.02 -7.87 10.79
CA GLY A 76 -0.07 -6.43 10.64
C GLY A 76 0.45 -5.69 11.85
N GLY A 77 1.29 -4.68 11.61
CA GLY A 77 1.82 -3.79 12.63
C GLY A 77 1.95 -2.35 12.17
N LYS A 78 2.18 -1.46 13.12
CA LYS A 78 2.49 -0.05 12.91
C LYS A 78 3.24 0.52 14.09
N ILE A 79 4.25 1.35 13.84
CA ILE A 79 4.80 2.22 14.86
C ILE A 79 4.30 3.62 14.57
N VAL A 80 3.69 4.25 15.56
CA VAL A 80 3.19 5.62 15.47
C VAL A 80 3.82 6.47 16.56
N ALA A 81 4.28 7.65 16.19
CA ALA A 81 4.89 8.58 17.10
C ALA A 81 4.22 9.96 17.00
N ARG A 82 4.05 10.60 18.16
CA ARG A 82 3.50 11.95 18.31
C ARG A 82 4.56 12.92 18.81
N ALA A 83 4.78 13.99 18.06
CA ALA A 83 5.58 15.13 18.49
C ALA A 83 5.02 16.43 17.91
N ALA A 84 5.10 17.52 18.65
CA ALA A 84 4.68 18.85 18.17
C ALA A 84 5.58 19.33 17.02
N GLU A 85 6.88 19.06 17.11
CA GLU A 85 7.90 19.41 16.13
C GLU A 85 8.62 18.14 15.67
N PRO A 86 8.11 17.42 14.63
CA PRO A 86 8.63 16.13 14.20
C PRO A 86 10.13 16.11 13.89
N GLU A 87 10.66 17.13 13.23
CA GLU A 87 12.09 17.16 12.87
C GLU A 87 13.02 17.29 14.08
N ALA A 88 12.56 17.95 15.17
CA ALA A 88 13.39 18.19 16.35
C ALA A 88 13.63 16.92 17.19
N VAL A 89 12.78 15.89 17.05
CA VAL A 89 12.81 14.69 17.89
C VAL A 89 13.35 13.45 17.16
N LYS A 90 13.81 13.56 15.92
CA LYS A 90 14.18 12.39 15.11
C LYS A 90 15.29 11.54 15.74
N ASP A 91 16.31 12.16 16.33
CA ASP A 91 17.41 11.41 16.96
C ASP A 91 16.91 10.58 18.16
N GLU A 92 16.06 11.18 18.97
CA GLU A 92 15.45 10.53 20.13
C GLU A 92 14.45 9.45 19.68
N LEU A 93 13.62 9.75 18.66
CA LEU A 93 12.70 8.77 18.07
C LEU A 93 13.39 7.51 17.63
N ILE A 94 14.54 7.62 16.92
CA ILE A 94 15.29 6.47 16.44
C ILE A 94 15.82 5.64 17.61
N SER A 95 16.37 6.27 18.66
CA SER A 95 16.88 5.58 19.83
C SER A 95 15.77 4.84 20.58
N ILE A 96 14.65 5.53 20.86
CA ILE A 96 13.48 4.95 21.54
C ILE A 96 12.88 3.81 20.71
N THR A 97 12.73 4.01 19.38
CA THR A 97 12.21 2.97 18.50
C THR A 97 13.07 1.70 18.55
N ALA A 98 14.41 1.83 18.57
CA ALA A 98 15.31 0.69 18.70
C ALA A 98 15.10 -0.04 20.04
N GLU A 99 15.01 0.68 21.16
CA GLU A 99 14.78 0.10 22.50
C GLU A 99 13.45 -0.66 22.56
N LEU A 100 12.37 -0.10 21.98
CA LEU A 100 11.07 -0.74 21.94
C LEU A 100 11.10 -2.01 21.08
N LEU A 101 11.75 -1.97 19.91
CA LEU A 101 11.89 -3.14 19.02
C LEU A 101 12.70 -4.26 19.68
N GLU A 102 13.81 -3.94 20.35
CA GLU A 102 14.62 -4.92 21.10
C GLU A 102 13.82 -5.55 22.24
N SER A 103 12.99 -4.77 22.95
CA SER A 103 12.14 -5.29 24.03
C SER A 103 11.09 -6.30 23.56
N LEU A 104 10.75 -6.29 22.27
CA LEU A 104 9.78 -7.18 21.64
C LEU A 104 10.42 -8.45 21.03
N ASP A 105 11.73 -8.63 21.13
CA ASP A 105 12.46 -9.85 20.74
C ASP A 105 12.07 -10.35 19.33
N GLY A 106 12.01 -9.45 18.36
CA GLY A 106 11.68 -9.76 16.97
C GLY A 106 10.18 -9.95 16.66
N ALA A 107 9.28 -9.68 17.59
CA ALA A 107 7.84 -9.72 17.32
C ALA A 107 7.35 -8.55 16.44
N MET A 108 8.13 -7.48 16.29
CA MET A 108 7.84 -6.36 15.41
C MET A 108 9.04 -5.99 14.53
N ILE A 109 8.80 -5.73 13.25
CA ILE A 109 9.79 -5.28 12.28
C ILE A 109 9.23 -4.03 11.59
N THR A 110 10.06 -3.00 11.41
CA THR A 110 9.60 -1.71 10.89
C THR A 110 10.35 -1.25 9.63
N GLY A 111 9.78 -0.30 8.93
CA GLY A 111 10.36 0.40 7.79
C GLY A 111 9.93 1.87 7.76
N CYS A 112 10.11 2.55 6.62
CA CYS A 112 9.71 3.94 6.44
C CYS A 112 8.18 4.12 6.41
N ASP A 113 7.73 5.31 6.88
CA ASP A 113 6.40 5.85 6.59
C ASP A 113 6.45 7.40 6.68
N LEU A 114 5.33 8.08 6.88
CA LEU A 114 5.26 9.54 6.90
C LEU A 114 6.22 10.16 7.90
N ASN A 115 6.99 11.15 7.42
CA ASN A 115 8.02 11.90 8.15
C ASN A 115 9.17 11.04 8.69
N THR A 116 9.36 9.83 8.15
CA THR A 116 10.59 9.06 8.30
C THR A 116 11.18 8.73 6.93
N SER A 117 12.49 8.60 6.86
CA SER A 117 13.26 8.47 5.63
C SER A 117 14.11 7.20 5.63
N LEU A 118 14.68 6.85 4.47
CA LEU A 118 15.66 5.79 4.37
C LEU A 118 16.89 6.06 5.26
N GLU A 119 17.33 7.32 5.38
CA GLU A 119 18.43 7.71 6.27
C GLU A 119 18.09 7.42 7.74
N ASP A 120 16.83 7.68 8.17
CA ASP A 120 16.37 7.32 9.52
C ASP A 120 16.42 5.79 9.72
N MET A 121 16.05 5.00 8.70
CA MET A 121 16.14 3.54 8.75
C MET A 121 17.59 3.05 8.75
N GLU A 122 18.50 3.65 7.98
CA GLU A 122 19.94 3.36 8.01
C GLU A 122 20.55 3.63 9.40
N ARG A 123 20.05 4.61 10.12
CA ARG A 123 20.46 4.88 11.50
C ARG A 123 19.88 3.83 12.44
N LEU A 124 18.62 3.48 12.26
CA LEU A 124 17.93 2.48 13.07
C LEU A 124 18.58 1.08 12.92
N THR A 125 19.01 0.68 11.71
CA THR A 125 19.70 -0.61 11.48
C THR A 125 21.03 -0.75 12.21
N LYS A 126 21.64 0.34 12.65
CA LYS A 126 22.86 0.31 13.47
C LYS A 126 22.57 -0.01 14.94
N LEU A 127 21.32 0.11 15.38
CA LEU A 127 20.87 -0.06 16.75
C LEU A 127 20.06 -1.34 16.95
N THR A 128 19.37 -1.82 15.92
CA THR A 128 18.51 -3.02 15.96
C THR A 128 18.46 -3.72 14.61
N PRO A 129 18.39 -5.08 14.55
CA PRO A 129 18.18 -5.82 13.31
C PRO A 129 16.72 -5.85 12.84
N HIS A 130 15.78 -5.29 13.60
CA HIS A 130 14.34 -5.38 13.35
C HIS A 130 13.83 -4.29 12.39
N VAL A 131 14.54 -4.12 11.27
CA VAL A 131 14.24 -3.14 10.23
C VAL A 131 14.19 -3.81 8.86
N LEU A 132 13.14 -3.55 8.10
CA LEU A 132 13.00 -3.88 6.67
C LEU A 132 12.66 -2.60 5.93
N ALA A 133 13.60 -2.09 5.17
CA ALA A 133 13.48 -0.83 4.43
C ALA A 133 14.37 -0.82 3.18
N ALA A 134 14.75 -2.01 2.70
CA ALA A 134 15.67 -2.16 1.57
C ALA A 134 17.01 -1.39 1.76
N VAL A 135 17.47 -1.23 3.00
CA VAL A 135 18.70 -0.50 3.32
C VAL A 135 19.90 -1.14 2.60
N GLY A 136 20.62 -0.34 1.83
CA GLY A 136 21.75 -0.83 1.02
C GLY A 136 21.36 -1.63 -0.22
N SER A 137 20.08 -1.74 -0.54
CA SER A 137 19.53 -2.36 -1.75
C SER A 137 19.20 -1.29 -2.80
N PRO A 138 19.24 -1.61 -4.11
CA PRO A 138 18.72 -0.72 -5.15
C PRO A 138 17.19 -0.67 -5.20
N VAL A 139 16.48 -1.50 -4.43
CA VAL A 139 15.02 -1.57 -4.40
C VAL A 139 14.43 -0.39 -3.64
N ASP A 140 13.44 0.27 -4.23
CA ASP A 140 12.65 1.33 -3.62
C ASP A 140 11.22 0.82 -3.37
N ALA A 141 10.72 0.97 -2.14
CA ALA A 141 9.40 0.48 -1.72
C ALA A 141 8.24 1.17 -2.48
N SER A 142 8.40 2.45 -2.83
CA SER A 142 7.41 3.18 -3.63
C SER A 142 7.40 2.70 -5.07
N ALA A 143 8.58 2.40 -5.65
CA ALA A 143 8.69 1.80 -6.97
C ALA A 143 8.07 0.39 -6.98
N ALA A 144 8.34 -0.45 -5.97
CA ALA A 144 7.69 -1.75 -5.83
C ALA A 144 6.16 -1.61 -5.80
N THR A 145 5.63 -0.63 -5.05
CA THR A 145 4.19 -0.34 -5.01
C THR A 145 3.66 0.14 -6.37
N ALA A 146 4.43 0.96 -7.09
CA ALA A 146 4.05 1.41 -8.43
C ALA A 146 4.00 0.24 -9.43
N HIS A 147 4.96 -0.67 -9.39
CA HIS A 147 4.97 -1.87 -10.23
C HIS A 147 3.83 -2.84 -9.89
N GLY A 148 3.51 -3.02 -8.60
CA GLY A 148 2.29 -3.73 -8.19
C GLY A 148 1.03 -3.09 -8.77
N THR A 149 0.91 -1.76 -8.67
CA THR A 149 -0.23 -1.02 -9.25
C THR A 149 -0.33 -1.23 -10.77
N LEU A 150 0.80 -1.25 -11.49
CA LEU A 150 0.83 -1.56 -12.93
C LEU A 150 0.36 -2.99 -13.21
N GLY A 151 0.73 -3.96 -12.39
CA GLY A 151 0.22 -5.33 -12.50
C GLY A 151 -1.31 -5.39 -12.33
N ALA A 152 -1.87 -4.65 -11.37
CA ALA A 152 -3.32 -4.55 -11.20
C ALA A 152 -4.01 -3.85 -12.40
N VAL A 153 -3.38 -2.85 -13.01
CA VAL A 153 -3.85 -2.22 -14.25
C VAL A 153 -3.90 -3.24 -15.38
N GLU A 154 -2.85 -4.03 -15.57
CA GLU A 154 -2.80 -5.10 -16.58
C GLU A 154 -3.95 -6.10 -16.41
N ALA A 155 -4.17 -6.60 -15.21
CA ALA A 155 -5.27 -7.53 -14.92
C ALA A 155 -6.64 -6.95 -15.29
N VAL A 156 -6.89 -5.67 -14.97
CA VAL A 156 -8.13 -5.00 -15.35
C VAL A 156 -8.27 -4.88 -16.86
N LEU A 157 -7.21 -4.53 -17.57
CA LEU A 157 -7.23 -4.39 -19.02
C LEU A 157 -7.49 -5.73 -19.72
N GLU A 158 -6.84 -6.79 -19.28
CA GLU A 158 -7.03 -8.14 -19.80
C GLU A 158 -8.46 -8.67 -19.57
N SER A 159 -9.05 -8.35 -18.41
CA SER A 159 -10.42 -8.78 -18.10
C SER A 159 -11.50 -8.00 -18.88
N THR A 160 -11.17 -6.84 -19.45
CA THR A 160 -12.18 -5.97 -20.10
C THR A 160 -12.22 -6.09 -21.61
N LEU A 161 -11.17 -6.58 -22.26
CA LEU A 161 -10.98 -6.34 -23.70
C LEU A 161 -10.33 -7.51 -24.44
N ALA A 162 -11.08 -8.04 -25.37
CA ALA A 162 -10.51 -8.73 -26.55
C ALA A 162 -9.62 -7.79 -27.42
N GLU A 163 -9.65 -6.46 -27.17
CA GLU A 163 -8.87 -5.43 -27.89
C GLU A 163 -8.42 -4.34 -26.92
N ALA A 164 -7.37 -4.58 -26.14
CA ALA A 164 -6.77 -3.57 -25.27
C ALA A 164 -6.04 -2.50 -26.10
N LYS A 165 -6.74 -1.44 -26.50
CA LYS A 165 -6.11 -0.23 -27.03
C LYS A 165 -5.85 0.76 -25.91
N PRO A 166 -4.73 1.52 -25.94
CA PRO A 166 -4.51 2.61 -25.02
C PRO A 166 -5.71 3.56 -25.01
N GLY A 167 -6.20 3.87 -23.81
CA GLY A 167 -7.38 4.68 -23.57
C GLY A 167 -7.04 5.99 -22.87
N ARG A 168 -8.00 6.51 -22.09
CA ARG A 168 -7.88 7.74 -21.31
C ARG A 168 -7.75 7.37 -19.84
N ALA A 169 -6.64 7.72 -19.22
CA ALA A 169 -6.37 7.51 -17.81
C ALA A 169 -6.25 8.83 -17.05
N LEU A 170 -6.69 8.85 -15.80
CA LEU A 170 -6.41 9.94 -14.88
C LEU A 170 -5.67 9.40 -13.65
N VAL A 171 -4.52 10.00 -13.36
CA VAL A 171 -3.74 9.74 -12.14
C VAL A 171 -3.91 10.93 -11.19
N HIS A 172 -4.56 10.70 -10.06
CA HIS A 172 -4.75 11.70 -9.02
C HIS A 172 -3.73 11.51 -7.90
N GLY A 173 -2.76 12.41 -7.82
CA GLY A 173 -1.55 12.31 -7.00
C GLY A 173 -0.37 11.75 -7.80
N CYS A 174 0.61 12.61 -8.12
CA CYS A 174 1.79 12.29 -8.94
C CYS A 174 3.07 12.27 -8.09
N GLY A 175 2.97 11.76 -6.85
CA GLY A 175 4.12 11.47 -5.98
C GLY A 175 4.95 10.28 -6.48
N ALA A 176 5.73 9.65 -5.60
CA ALA A 176 6.63 8.55 -5.96
C ALA A 176 5.89 7.39 -6.68
N VAL A 177 4.75 6.95 -6.17
CA VAL A 177 3.94 5.88 -6.79
C VAL A 177 3.21 6.38 -8.04
N GLY A 178 2.33 7.38 -7.89
CA GLY A 178 1.47 7.81 -8.99
C GLY A 178 2.23 8.41 -10.17
N GLY A 179 3.33 9.13 -9.91
CA GLY A 179 4.19 9.66 -10.97
C GLY A 179 4.88 8.56 -11.78
N THR A 180 5.29 7.46 -11.15
CA THR A 180 5.86 6.29 -11.82
C THR A 180 4.82 5.59 -12.69
N VAL A 181 3.62 5.36 -12.13
CA VAL A 181 2.50 4.75 -12.87
C VAL A 181 2.08 5.63 -14.06
N ALA A 182 1.96 6.95 -13.85
CA ALA A 182 1.56 7.87 -14.91
C ALA A 182 2.56 7.89 -16.07
N ARG A 183 3.87 7.91 -15.79
CA ARG A 183 4.91 7.83 -16.82
C ARG A 183 4.86 6.51 -17.59
N ALA A 184 4.67 5.39 -16.89
CA ALA A 184 4.53 4.09 -17.53
C ALA A 184 3.31 4.05 -18.48
N LEU A 185 2.17 4.60 -18.08
CA LEU A 185 0.99 4.69 -18.94
C LEU A 185 1.25 5.55 -20.20
N VAL A 186 1.94 6.69 -20.07
CA VAL A 186 2.35 7.52 -21.22
C VAL A 186 3.24 6.71 -22.16
N GLN A 187 4.24 5.99 -21.66
CA GLN A 187 5.12 5.15 -22.47
C GLN A 187 4.37 4.03 -23.22
N HIS A 188 3.26 3.55 -22.66
CA HIS A 188 2.38 2.57 -23.32
C HIS A 188 1.29 3.21 -24.20
N GLY A 189 1.40 4.52 -24.51
CA GLY A 189 0.56 5.21 -25.45
C GLY A 189 -0.80 5.68 -24.93
N TRP A 190 -1.02 5.69 -23.60
CA TRP A 190 -2.24 6.21 -22.99
C TRP A 190 -2.32 7.73 -23.09
N THR A 191 -3.53 8.25 -23.24
CA THR A 191 -3.81 9.66 -22.97
C THR A 191 -3.95 9.85 -21.47
N VAL A 192 -2.90 10.40 -20.84
CA VAL A 192 -2.82 10.51 -19.38
C VAL A 192 -3.12 11.92 -18.92
N PHE A 193 -4.15 12.06 -18.09
CA PHE A 193 -4.45 13.26 -17.32
C PHE A 193 -3.85 13.13 -15.92
N THR A 194 -3.39 14.22 -15.34
CA THR A 194 -2.78 14.24 -14.01
C THR A 194 -3.33 15.36 -13.17
N VAL A 195 -3.50 15.08 -11.87
CA VAL A 195 -3.85 16.06 -10.83
C VAL A 195 -2.89 15.90 -9.67
N ASP A 196 -2.21 16.97 -9.25
CA ASP A 196 -1.35 16.99 -8.05
C ASP A 196 -1.35 18.40 -7.46
N LEU A 197 -1.06 18.52 -6.17
CA LEU A 197 -0.87 19.81 -5.48
C LEU A 197 0.37 20.54 -5.98
N SER A 198 1.40 19.80 -6.43
CA SER A 198 2.60 20.36 -7.07
C SER A 198 2.44 20.33 -8.59
N PRO A 199 2.42 21.50 -9.27
CA PRO A 199 2.38 21.57 -10.73
C PRO A 199 3.56 20.87 -11.40
N GLU A 200 4.75 20.89 -10.76
CA GLU A 200 5.95 20.24 -11.27
C GLU A 200 5.81 18.72 -11.29
N ARG A 201 5.10 18.14 -10.31
CA ARG A 201 4.80 16.70 -10.27
C ARG A 201 3.73 16.31 -11.27
N ALA A 202 2.73 17.14 -11.45
CA ALA A 202 1.66 16.90 -12.43
C ALA A 202 2.16 17.07 -13.88
N GLY A 203 3.04 18.04 -14.15
CA GLY A 203 3.50 18.42 -15.48
C GLY A 203 4.76 17.67 -15.91
N PHE A 204 4.65 16.61 -16.73
CA PHE A 204 5.78 15.93 -17.35
C PHE A 204 5.46 15.58 -18.81
N PRO A 205 6.49 15.30 -19.67
CA PRO A 205 6.28 15.02 -21.08
C PRO A 205 5.26 13.90 -21.34
N GLY A 206 4.28 14.16 -22.15
CA GLY A 206 3.22 13.21 -22.53
C GLY A 206 2.01 13.16 -21.59
N ALA A 207 2.05 13.83 -20.43
CA ALA A 207 0.89 13.99 -19.57
C ALA A 207 0.17 15.34 -19.84
N THR A 208 -1.11 15.38 -19.51
CA THR A 208 -1.94 16.58 -19.53
C THR A 208 -2.31 16.95 -18.10
N PRO A 209 -1.60 17.88 -17.45
CA PRO A 209 -1.92 18.32 -16.11
C PRO A 209 -3.25 19.08 -16.10
N LEU A 210 -4.09 18.79 -15.14
CA LEU A 210 -5.36 19.46 -14.91
C LEU A 210 -5.23 20.41 -13.70
N PRO A 211 -5.94 21.55 -13.68
CA PRO A 211 -6.07 22.39 -12.50
C PRO A 211 -6.65 21.60 -11.31
N GLN A 212 -6.25 21.93 -10.08
CA GLN A 212 -6.72 21.25 -8.87
C GLN A 212 -8.24 21.37 -8.65
N ASP A 213 -8.82 22.48 -9.05
CA ASP A 213 -10.25 22.79 -8.96
C ASP A 213 -11.06 22.31 -10.16
N CYS A 214 -10.39 21.65 -11.12
CA CYS A 214 -11.06 21.08 -12.30
C CYS A 214 -11.98 19.93 -11.87
N PRO A 215 -13.23 19.86 -12.36
CA PRO A 215 -14.12 18.73 -12.11
C PRO A 215 -13.67 17.49 -12.92
N TRP A 216 -12.49 16.96 -12.59
CA TRP A 216 -11.86 15.82 -13.25
C TRP A 216 -12.74 14.55 -13.27
N TRP A 217 -13.67 14.43 -12.33
CA TRP A 217 -14.63 13.33 -12.23
C TRP A 217 -15.71 13.33 -13.32
N GLU A 218 -15.88 14.46 -14.04
CA GLU A 218 -16.78 14.55 -15.20
C GLU A 218 -16.14 14.02 -16.48
N LEU A 219 -14.83 13.81 -16.49
CA LEU A 219 -14.13 13.26 -17.63
C LEU A 219 -14.58 11.83 -17.91
N LYS A 220 -14.82 11.52 -19.19
CA LYS A 220 -15.01 10.13 -19.60
C LYS A 220 -13.66 9.43 -19.64
N LEU A 221 -13.44 8.49 -18.74
CA LEU A 221 -12.17 7.80 -18.54
C LEU A 221 -12.34 6.29 -18.73
N ASP A 222 -11.28 5.63 -19.19
CA ASP A 222 -11.18 4.18 -19.15
C ASP A 222 -10.60 3.73 -17.79
N LEU A 223 -9.68 4.52 -17.21
CA LEU A 223 -8.96 4.19 -15.99
C LEU A 223 -8.84 5.41 -15.07
N LEU A 224 -9.16 5.24 -13.79
CA LEU A 224 -8.86 6.18 -12.70
C LEU A 224 -7.92 5.53 -11.70
N LEU A 225 -6.82 6.23 -11.38
CA LEU A 225 -5.82 5.81 -10.40
C LEU A 225 -5.74 6.82 -9.25
N PRO A 226 -6.50 6.61 -8.17
CA PRO A 226 -6.33 7.37 -6.94
C PRO A 226 -4.98 7.01 -6.29
N CYS A 227 -4.02 7.94 -6.31
CA CYS A 227 -2.67 7.77 -5.76
C CYS A 227 -2.31 8.84 -4.71
N SER A 228 -3.28 9.66 -4.27
CA SER A 228 -3.05 10.82 -3.40
C SER A 228 -3.43 10.55 -1.95
N ILE A 229 -4.69 10.78 -1.61
CA ILE A 229 -5.19 10.80 -0.23
C ILE A 229 -6.33 9.81 -0.01
N SER A 230 -6.53 9.41 1.23
CA SER A 230 -7.73 8.70 1.68
C SER A 230 -8.97 9.57 1.52
N GLY A 231 -10.13 8.97 1.22
CA GLY A 231 -11.41 9.67 1.11
C GLY A 231 -11.55 10.61 -0.10
N LEU A 232 -10.66 10.52 -1.09
CA LEU A 232 -10.71 11.33 -2.31
C LEU A 232 -12.06 11.25 -3.02
N ILE A 233 -12.63 10.06 -3.13
CA ILE A 233 -13.89 9.81 -3.83
C ILE A 233 -15.04 9.95 -2.82
N THR A 234 -15.64 11.15 -2.82
CA THR A 234 -16.83 11.47 -2.03
C THR A 234 -18.11 10.96 -2.70
N ALA A 235 -19.25 11.06 -2.03
CA ALA A 235 -20.54 10.69 -2.61
C ALA A 235 -20.89 11.54 -3.86
N GLU A 236 -20.54 12.82 -3.85
CA GLU A 236 -20.73 13.73 -4.99
C GLU A 236 -19.89 13.28 -6.18
N ILE A 237 -18.59 13.06 -5.98
CA ILE A 237 -17.68 12.58 -7.02
C ILE A 237 -18.15 11.23 -7.54
N ALA A 238 -18.46 10.26 -6.69
CA ALA A 238 -18.89 8.93 -7.09
C ALA A 238 -20.16 8.97 -7.98
N SER A 239 -21.11 9.87 -7.69
CA SER A 239 -22.34 10.00 -8.46
C SER A 239 -22.13 10.57 -9.88
N ALA A 240 -21.10 11.40 -10.06
CA ALA A 240 -20.77 12.04 -11.34
C ALA A 240 -19.70 11.26 -12.14
N LEU A 241 -19.01 10.31 -11.51
CA LEU A 241 -17.86 9.63 -12.08
C LEU A 241 -18.25 8.79 -13.31
N ARG A 242 -17.51 8.99 -14.41
CA ARG A 242 -17.70 8.28 -15.69
C ARG A 242 -16.44 7.51 -16.05
N VAL A 243 -16.22 6.40 -15.35
CA VAL A 243 -15.00 5.59 -15.51
C VAL A 243 -15.35 4.11 -15.67
N LYS A 244 -14.57 3.40 -16.49
CA LYS A 244 -14.72 1.95 -16.66
C LYS A 244 -14.08 1.18 -15.48
N SER A 245 -12.91 1.65 -15.02
CA SER A 245 -12.16 0.96 -13.98
C SER A 245 -11.48 1.92 -13.01
N VAL A 246 -11.48 1.59 -11.72
CA VAL A 246 -10.76 2.30 -10.65
C VAL A 246 -9.72 1.35 -10.05
N VAL A 247 -8.44 1.75 -10.10
CA VAL A 247 -7.30 0.99 -9.58
C VAL A 247 -6.54 1.86 -8.58
N PRO A 248 -6.87 1.78 -7.28
CA PRO A 248 -6.37 2.70 -6.27
C PRO A 248 -5.02 2.27 -5.69
N ALA A 249 -3.98 3.11 -5.83
CA ALA A 249 -2.74 2.95 -5.09
C ALA A 249 -2.78 3.63 -3.70
N ALA A 250 -3.65 4.62 -3.50
CA ALA A 250 -3.89 5.21 -2.19
C ALA A 250 -4.70 4.28 -1.27
N ASN A 251 -4.40 4.30 0.04
CA ASN A 251 -5.20 3.59 1.03
C ASN A 251 -6.57 4.26 1.20
N ALA A 252 -7.64 3.45 1.31
CA ALA A 252 -9.01 3.90 1.55
C ALA A 252 -9.42 5.10 0.67
N PRO A 253 -9.36 5.01 -0.67
CA PRO A 253 -9.60 6.15 -1.57
C PRO A 253 -11.03 6.65 -1.55
N PHE A 254 -11.97 5.83 -1.11
CA PHE A 254 -13.39 6.18 -0.99
C PHE A 254 -13.71 6.72 0.41
N GLN A 255 -14.57 7.71 0.50
CA GLN A 255 -15.04 8.26 1.77
C GLN A 255 -15.69 7.19 2.67
N ASN A 256 -16.32 6.19 2.06
CA ASN A 256 -16.79 4.96 2.70
C ASN A 256 -16.87 3.82 1.67
N SER A 257 -16.90 2.58 2.14
CA SER A 257 -16.91 1.38 1.31
C SER A 257 -18.17 1.24 0.44
N GLN A 258 -19.31 1.78 0.88
CA GLN A 258 -20.58 1.73 0.15
C GLN A 258 -20.45 2.39 -1.24
N LEU A 259 -19.69 3.49 -1.37
CA LEU A 259 -19.48 4.17 -2.65
C LEU A 259 -18.76 3.29 -3.67
N ALA A 260 -17.79 2.50 -3.22
CA ALA A 260 -17.12 1.54 -4.09
C ALA A 260 -18.08 0.44 -4.57
N ASP A 261 -18.97 -0.03 -3.69
CA ASP A 261 -19.96 -1.04 -4.05
C ASP A 261 -21.05 -0.48 -4.97
N ASP A 262 -21.43 0.79 -4.82
CA ASP A 262 -22.35 1.47 -5.72
C ASP A 262 -21.78 1.59 -7.14
N LEU A 263 -20.52 2.00 -7.27
CA LEU A 263 -19.83 2.03 -8.55
C LEU A 263 -19.74 0.63 -9.19
N ARG A 264 -19.44 -0.40 -8.42
CA ARG A 264 -19.43 -1.79 -8.92
C ARG A 264 -20.80 -2.24 -9.42
N ARG A 265 -21.87 -1.86 -8.71
CA ARG A 265 -23.25 -2.17 -9.15
C ARG A 265 -23.64 -1.44 -10.43
N SER A 266 -23.07 -0.27 -10.67
CA SER A 266 -23.27 0.47 -11.94
C SER A 266 -22.40 -0.04 -13.10
N GLY A 267 -21.59 -1.08 -12.89
CA GLY A 267 -20.77 -1.70 -13.93
C GLY A 267 -19.33 -1.21 -13.98
N THR A 268 -18.89 -0.35 -13.06
CA THR A 268 -17.49 0.05 -12.93
C THR A 268 -16.68 -1.04 -12.25
N ARG A 269 -15.54 -1.45 -12.83
CA ARG A 269 -14.60 -2.33 -12.15
C ARG A 269 -13.82 -1.54 -11.11
N VAL A 270 -13.96 -1.87 -9.85
CA VAL A 270 -13.24 -1.22 -8.74
C VAL A 270 -12.44 -2.28 -8.01
N LEU A 271 -11.11 -2.21 -8.09
CA LEU A 271 -10.25 -3.08 -7.29
C LEU A 271 -10.16 -2.57 -5.84
N PRO A 272 -10.06 -3.46 -4.85
CA PRO A 272 -9.73 -3.08 -3.48
C PRO A 272 -8.31 -2.54 -3.37
N ASP A 273 -8.09 -1.49 -2.58
CA ASP A 273 -6.76 -0.90 -2.39
C ASP A 273 -5.73 -1.86 -1.78
N PRO A 274 -6.05 -2.75 -0.80
CA PRO A 274 -5.05 -3.69 -0.29
C PRO A 274 -4.52 -4.67 -1.35
N LEU A 275 -5.34 -4.95 -2.37
CA LEU A 275 -4.95 -5.81 -3.48
C LEU A 275 -4.00 -5.09 -4.46
N VAL A 276 -4.12 -3.78 -4.60
CA VAL A 276 -3.37 -2.99 -5.59
C VAL A 276 -2.04 -2.49 -5.02
N ASN A 277 -2.04 -2.02 -3.76
CA ASN A 277 -0.93 -1.26 -3.19
C ASN A 277 -0.05 -2.08 -2.23
N ALA A 278 0.03 -3.39 -2.41
CA ALA A 278 0.81 -4.29 -1.57
C ALA A 278 2.28 -4.45 -1.99
N GLY A 279 2.74 -3.71 -3.01
CA GLY A 279 4.08 -3.93 -3.56
C GLY A 279 5.22 -3.83 -2.55
N ALA A 280 5.16 -2.86 -1.63
CA ALA A 280 6.16 -2.72 -0.57
C ALA A 280 6.18 -3.94 0.37
N VAL A 281 5.01 -4.44 0.83
CA VAL A 281 4.96 -5.59 1.76
C VAL A 281 5.36 -6.91 1.09
N ILE A 282 5.20 -7.04 -0.23
CA ILE A 282 5.74 -8.16 -0.99
C ILE A 282 7.27 -8.08 -1.03
N ALA A 283 7.83 -6.89 -1.29
CA ALA A 283 9.27 -6.66 -1.25
C ALA A 283 9.87 -6.94 0.14
N ASP A 284 9.22 -6.49 1.22
CA ASP A 284 9.60 -6.80 2.61
C ASP A 284 9.62 -8.31 2.87
N SER A 285 8.66 -9.06 2.29
CA SER A 285 8.62 -10.52 2.39
C SER A 285 9.81 -11.17 1.70
N ILE A 286 10.22 -10.68 0.54
CA ILE A 286 11.42 -11.18 -0.17
C ILE A 286 12.68 -10.89 0.67
N GLU A 287 12.84 -9.65 1.14
CA GLU A 287 13.98 -9.22 1.95
C GLU A 287 14.14 -10.09 3.21
N ARG A 288 13.02 -10.44 3.86
CA ARG A 288 13.00 -11.22 5.09
C ARG A 288 13.20 -12.71 4.89
N PHE A 289 12.50 -13.31 3.93
CA PHE A 289 12.39 -14.78 3.82
C PHE A 289 13.28 -15.36 2.72
N SER A 290 13.81 -14.55 1.81
CA SER A 290 14.78 -14.94 0.77
C SER A 290 15.98 -14.00 0.73
N PRO A 291 16.71 -13.81 1.86
CA PRO A 291 17.76 -12.79 1.97
C PRO A 291 18.94 -13.00 0.99
N ASP A 292 19.22 -14.23 0.60
CA ASP A 292 20.31 -14.51 -0.36
C ASP A 292 19.90 -14.15 -1.78
N ALA A 293 18.68 -14.49 -2.20
CA ALA A 293 18.12 -14.07 -3.48
C ALA A 293 17.96 -12.54 -3.53
N TRP A 294 17.49 -11.91 -2.44
CA TRP A 294 17.40 -10.46 -2.31
C TRP A 294 18.72 -9.75 -2.54
N LYS A 295 19.81 -10.23 -1.94
CA LYS A 295 21.15 -9.63 -2.09
C LYS A 295 21.69 -9.76 -3.51
N GLY A 296 21.30 -10.82 -4.23
CA GLY A 296 21.74 -11.08 -5.62
C GLY A 296 20.89 -10.41 -6.68
N ALA A 297 19.65 -10.00 -6.35
CA ALA A 297 18.68 -9.46 -7.30
C ALA A 297 18.95 -7.99 -7.63
N GLY A 298 18.69 -7.62 -8.88
CA GLY A 298 18.50 -6.24 -9.29
C GLY A 298 17.12 -5.70 -8.87
N ALA A 299 16.96 -4.39 -8.84
CA ALA A 299 15.66 -3.78 -8.52
C ALA A 299 14.56 -4.22 -9.50
N GLU A 300 14.88 -4.34 -10.78
CA GLU A 300 13.94 -4.74 -11.83
C GLU A 300 13.43 -6.18 -11.64
N ASP A 301 14.25 -7.10 -11.11
CA ASP A 301 13.84 -8.48 -10.83
C ASP A 301 12.75 -8.50 -9.73
N VAL A 302 12.97 -7.74 -8.66
CA VAL A 302 12.00 -7.58 -7.57
C VAL A 302 10.71 -6.91 -8.06
N TYR A 303 10.84 -5.85 -8.87
CA TYR A 303 9.67 -5.14 -9.42
C TYR A 303 8.88 -6.01 -10.38
N ALA A 304 9.53 -6.80 -11.22
CA ALA A 304 8.87 -7.74 -12.12
C ALA A 304 8.11 -8.83 -11.34
N PHE A 305 8.71 -9.37 -10.29
CA PHE A 305 8.04 -10.32 -9.40
C PHE A 305 6.81 -9.71 -8.73
N VAL A 306 6.96 -8.54 -8.09
CA VAL A 306 5.85 -7.81 -7.46
C VAL A 306 4.71 -7.55 -8.45
N ARG A 307 5.06 -7.09 -9.66
CA ARG A 307 4.07 -6.82 -10.72
C ARG A 307 3.32 -8.07 -11.12
N SER A 308 4.02 -9.20 -11.28
CA SER A 308 3.43 -10.49 -11.62
C SER A 308 2.48 -10.97 -10.53
N GLU A 309 2.88 -10.91 -9.26
CA GLU A 309 2.08 -11.38 -8.13
C GLU A 309 0.80 -10.56 -7.96
N VAL A 310 0.90 -9.22 -8.07
CA VAL A 310 -0.27 -8.36 -7.99
C VAL A 310 -1.20 -8.58 -9.20
N ARG A 311 -0.64 -8.72 -10.41
CA ARG A 311 -1.43 -9.02 -11.62
C ARG A 311 -2.20 -10.33 -11.46
N GLN A 312 -1.52 -11.41 -11.04
CA GLN A 312 -2.18 -12.71 -10.84
C GLN A 312 -3.31 -12.60 -9.82
N ARG A 313 -3.04 -11.98 -8.66
CA ARG A 313 -4.04 -11.83 -7.60
C ARG A 313 -5.24 -10.98 -8.02
N ALA A 314 -4.99 -9.92 -8.78
CA ALA A 314 -6.03 -9.07 -9.34
C ALA A 314 -6.87 -9.81 -10.39
N THR A 315 -6.25 -10.64 -11.23
CA THR A 315 -6.94 -11.49 -12.21
C THR A 315 -7.85 -12.50 -11.51
N ASP A 316 -7.34 -13.18 -10.49
CA ASP A 316 -8.12 -14.15 -9.71
C ASP A 316 -9.32 -13.47 -9.02
N PHE A 317 -9.10 -12.31 -8.42
CA PHE A 317 -10.19 -11.51 -7.82
C PHE A 317 -11.27 -11.13 -8.85
N LEU A 318 -10.88 -10.66 -10.03
CA LEU A 318 -11.82 -10.29 -11.09
C LEU A 318 -12.61 -11.51 -11.58
N ASN A 319 -11.96 -12.66 -11.76
CA ASN A 319 -12.61 -13.91 -12.13
C ASN A 319 -13.67 -14.33 -11.10
N GLN A 320 -13.35 -14.26 -9.82
CA GLN A 320 -14.29 -14.54 -8.72
C GLN A 320 -15.48 -13.56 -8.72
N ARG A 321 -15.22 -12.28 -9.02
CA ARG A 321 -16.26 -11.26 -9.15
C ARG A 321 -17.18 -11.51 -10.36
N ASP A 322 -16.62 -11.92 -11.50
CA ASP A 322 -17.39 -12.26 -12.71
C ASP A 322 -18.26 -13.52 -12.51
N GLN A 323 -17.88 -14.40 -11.58
CA GLN A 323 -18.70 -15.52 -11.11
C GLN A 323 -19.80 -15.09 -10.11
N GLY A 324 -19.91 -13.83 -9.78
CA GLY A 324 -20.97 -13.25 -8.94
C GLY A 324 -20.67 -13.20 -7.44
N LEU A 325 -19.45 -13.52 -6.98
CA LEU A 325 -19.11 -13.41 -5.57
C LEU A 325 -19.14 -11.95 -5.11
N SER A 326 -19.47 -11.71 -3.83
CA SER A 326 -19.31 -10.37 -3.22
C SER A 326 -17.81 -10.02 -3.14
N VAL A 327 -17.48 -8.72 -2.95
CA VAL A 327 -16.09 -8.29 -2.80
C VAL A 327 -15.39 -9.01 -1.66
N GLY A 328 -16.05 -9.09 -0.49
CA GLY A 328 -15.51 -9.79 0.67
C GLY A 328 -15.29 -11.28 0.41
N ALA A 329 -16.26 -11.96 -0.23
CA ALA A 329 -16.13 -13.38 -0.57
C ALA A 329 -14.97 -13.59 -1.60
N ALA A 330 -14.89 -12.76 -2.64
CA ALA A 330 -13.81 -12.86 -3.63
C ALA A 330 -12.43 -12.60 -3.00
N LEU A 331 -12.32 -11.66 -2.06
CA LEU A 331 -11.06 -11.45 -1.32
C LEU A 331 -10.70 -12.66 -0.45
N VAL A 332 -11.67 -13.27 0.22
CA VAL A 332 -11.43 -14.49 1.01
C VAL A 332 -10.94 -15.63 0.12
N GLU A 333 -11.57 -15.87 -1.02
CA GLU A 333 -11.14 -16.93 -1.96
C GLU A 333 -9.70 -16.74 -2.42
N VAL A 334 -9.34 -15.54 -2.86
CA VAL A 334 -7.97 -15.28 -3.32
C VAL A 334 -6.93 -15.26 -2.19
N THR A 335 -7.35 -15.14 -0.94
CA THR A 335 -6.48 -15.22 0.25
C THR A 335 -6.22 -16.68 0.63
N ALA A 336 -7.22 -17.55 0.57
CA ALA A 336 -7.17 -18.92 1.10
C ALA A 336 -6.18 -19.84 0.36
N GLU A 337 -5.75 -19.49 -0.85
CA GLU A 337 -4.89 -20.33 -1.67
C GLU A 337 -3.41 -20.36 -1.26
N ARG A 338 -2.98 -19.57 -0.25
CA ARG A 338 -1.57 -19.43 0.16
C ARG A 338 -1.33 -19.53 1.67
N GLU A 339 -1.78 -20.63 2.31
CA GLU A 339 -1.67 -20.75 3.78
C GLU A 339 -0.32 -21.30 4.31
N THR A 340 0.63 -21.76 3.48
CA THR A 340 1.75 -22.55 4.02
C THR A 340 3.11 -21.85 4.02
N ASP A 341 3.45 -21.06 2.97
CA ASP A 341 4.79 -20.46 2.86
C ASP A 341 4.73 -18.97 2.52
N PRO A 342 5.59 -18.13 3.13
CA PRO A 342 5.70 -16.72 2.79
C PRO A 342 5.97 -16.51 1.29
N ILE A 343 5.24 -15.57 0.65
CA ILE A 343 5.40 -15.25 -0.77
C ILE A 343 6.85 -14.92 -1.16
N GLY A 344 7.62 -14.35 -0.21
CA GLY A 344 9.03 -14.07 -0.42
C GLY A 344 9.88 -15.28 -0.75
N LEU A 345 9.52 -16.48 -0.29
CA LEU A 345 10.24 -17.73 -0.63
C LEU A 345 10.12 -18.07 -2.11
N SER A 346 8.95 -17.81 -2.71
CA SER A 346 8.73 -18.07 -4.15
C SER A 346 9.63 -17.23 -5.06
N PHE A 347 10.14 -16.09 -4.57
CA PHE A 347 11.12 -15.28 -5.31
C PHE A 347 12.46 -16.02 -5.47
N GLY A 348 12.91 -16.72 -4.43
CA GLY A 348 14.14 -17.50 -4.47
C GLY A 348 14.11 -18.68 -5.42
N ASP A 349 12.91 -19.18 -5.78
CA ASP A 349 12.73 -20.28 -6.74
C ASP A 349 12.78 -19.81 -8.20
N VAL A 350 12.66 -18.51 -8.46
CA VAL A 350 12.57 -17.91 -9.80
C VAL A 350 13.84 -17.12 -10.16
N ALA A 351 14.60 -16.67 -9.16
CA ALA A 351 15.84 -15.94 -9.32
C ALA A 351 17.04 -16.89 -9.41
#